data_b27a965f4d8822f942c02daef4c92a5b
#
_entry.id   b27a965f4d8822f942c02daef4c92a5b
#
_cell.length_a   1.000
_cell.length_b   1.000
_cell.length_c   1.000
_cell.angle_alpha   90.00
_cell.angle_beta   90.00
_cell.angle_gamma   90.00
#
_symmetry.space_group_name_H-M   'P 1'
#
loop_
_entity.id
_entity.type
_entity.pdbx_description
1 polymer ?
#
loop_
_entity_poly.entity_id
_entity_poly.type
_entity_poly.pdbx_seq_one_letter_code
_entity_poly.pdbx_strand_id
1 'polypeptide(L)'
;MRVAIVDYGSGNLRSAQKAFERAAREAGIGGETLVTGKPEAVRAAERIVLPGVGAFRDCKQGLAALTGMVEALKEEVIGRGKPFLGICVGMQLMGTRGLEHGVAEGFGWIDGEVRRITPADPALKVPHMGWNTLRRIREHPLLDGIVTGEAGLHAYFVHSYALFPQHRGDLIAETDYGGPITAIVGKDNLVGTQFHPEKSQKLGLALIANFLRWRP
;
A
#
# COMPACT_ATOMS: atom_id res chain seq x y z
N MET A 1 -3.62 -16.85 -12.27
CA MET A 1 -3.95 -15.57 -11.60
C MET A 1 -3.16 -14.46 -12.28
N ARG A 2 -3.79 -13.33 -12.60
CA ARG A 2 -3.11 -12.16 -13.20
C ARG A 2 -3.11 -11.01 -12.20
N VAL A 3 -1.91 -10.45 -11.94
CA VAL A 3 -1.71 -9.28 -11.08
C VAL A 3 -1.29 -8.11 -11.96
N ALA A 4 -1.99 -6.97 -11.88
CA ALA A 4 -1.59 -5.72 -12.52
C ALA A 4 -0.93 -4.79 -11.50
N ILE A 5 0.31 -4.41 -11.76
CA ILE A 5 1.01 -3.33 -11.06
C ILE A 5 0.88 -2.08 -11.93
N VAL A 6 0.21 -1.07 -11.40
CA VAL A 6 -0.09 0.15 -12.17
C VAL A 6 1.16 1.00 -12.34
N ASP A 7 1.50 1.27 -13.61
CA ASP A 7 2.58 2.18 -14.00
C ASP A 7 2.00 3.53 -14.44
N TYR A 8 2.21 4.53 -13.63
CA TYR A 8 1.81 5.91 -13.92
C TYR A 8 2.99 6.89 -13.77
N GLY A 9 4.21 6.36 -13.95
CA GLY A 9 5.45 7.14 -13.86
C GLY A 9 5.97 7.31 -12.43
N SER A 10 5.38 6.64 -11.43
CA SER A 10 5.82 6.69 -10.03
C SER A 10 5.85 5.30 -9.41
N GLY A 11 6.83 5.07 -8.56
CA GLY A 11 6.99 3.80 -7.84
C GLY A 11 8.23 3.01 -8.24
N ASN A 12 8.65 2.11 -7.35
CA ASN A 12 9.74 1.16 -7.62
C ASN A 12 9.20 -0.10 -8.33
N LEU A 13 8.66 0.12 -9.54
CA LEU A 13 7.87 -0.87 -10.29
C LEU A 13 8.61 -2.17 -10.53
N ARG A 14 9.90 -2.09 -10.92
CA ARG A 14 10.71 -3.28 -11.21
C ARG A 14 10.97 -4.12 -9.97
N SER A 15 11.21 -3.47 -8.82
CA SER A 15 11.40 -4.18 -7.55
C SER A 15 10.10 -4.78 -7.07
N ALA A 16 8.98 -4.06 -7.21
CA ALA A 16 7.65 -4.57 -6.90
C ALA A 16 7.36 -5.81 -7.76
N GLN A 17 7.51 -5.73 -9.08
CA GLN A 17 7.28 -6.86 -9.98
C GLN A 17 8.09 -8.09 -9.57
N LYS A 18 9.40 -7.94 -9.36
CA LYS A 18 10.27 -9.05 -8.94
C LYS A 18 9.88 -9.63 -7.59
N ALA A 19 9.46 -8.79 -6.63
CA ALA A 19 9.00 -9.26 -5.32
C ALA A 19 7.70 -10.07 -5.42
N PHE A 20 6.74 -9.62 -6.25
CA PHE A 20 5.50 -10.35 -6.52
C PHE A 20 5.75 -11.68 -7.24
N GLU A 21 6.58 -11.68 -8.29
CA GLU A 21 6.97 -12.91 -9.01
C GLU A 21 7.68 -13.91 -8.08
N ARG A 22 8.58 -13.42 -7.23
CA ARG A 22 9.27 -14.24 -6.24
C ARG A 22 8.32 -14.81 -5.20
N ALA A 23 7.47 -13.99 -4.60
CA ALA A 23 6.50 -14.41 -3.60
C ALA A 23 5.52 -15.45 -4.18
N ALA A 24 5.03 -15.23 -5.41
CA ALA A 24 4.17 -16.18 -6.11
C ALA A 24 4.87 -17.53 -6.31
N ARG A 25 6.10 -17.53 -6.80
CA ARG A 25 6.89 -18.75 -7.01
C ARG A 25 7.17 -19.49 -5.70
N GLU A 26 7.63 -18.81 -4.65
CA GLU A 26 7.93 -19.42 -3.35
C GLU A 26 6.66 -19.95 -2.66
N ALA A 27 5.51 -19.33 -2.92
CA ALA A 27 4.22 -19.74 -2.38
C ALA A 27 3.49 -20.80 -3.22
N GLY A 28 4.06 -21.24 -4.36
CA GLY A 28 3.43 -22.18 -5.29
C GLY A 28 2.20 -21.62 -6.00
N ILE A 29 2.11 -20.29 -6.17
CA ILE A 29 0.99 -19.61 -6.80
C ILE A 29 1.31 -19.39 -8.28
N GLY A 30 0.58 -20.05 -9.17
CA GLY A 30 0.72 -19.82 -10.61
C GLY A 30 0.11 -18.50 -11.04
N GLY A 31 0.70 -17.90 -12.09
CA GLY A 31 0.15 -16.67 -12.67
C GLY A 31 1.20 -15.74 -13.26
N GLU A 32 0.73 -14.55 -13.63
CA GLU A 32 1.51 -13.51 -14.29
C GLU A 32 1.45 -12.21 -13.46
N THR A 33 2.58 -11.55 -13.32
CA THR A 33 2.64 -10.19 -12.75
C THR A 33 3.04 -9.21 -13.85
N LEU A 34 2.12 -8.32 -14.22
CA LEU A 34 2.28 -7.36 -15.31
C LEU A 34 2.41 -5.95 -14.75
N VAL A 35 3.44 -5.22 -15.14
CA VAL A 35 3.56 -3.77 -14.97
C VAL A 35 2.91 -3.09 -16.15
N THR A 36 1.94 -2.21 -15.94
CA THR A 36 1.14 -1.65 -17.03
C THR A 36 0.58 -0.26 -16.72
N GLY A 37 0.64 0.62 -17.72
CA GLY A 37 -0.11 1.88 -17.76
C GLY A 37 -1.41 1.80 -18.58
N LYS A 38 -1.85 0.58 -18.96
CA LYS A 38 -3.04 0.38 -19.79
C LYS A 38 -4.26 0.01 -18.95
N PRO A 39 -5.35 0.78 -18.99
CA PRO A 39 -6.57 0.48 -18.23
C PRO A 39 -7.18 -0.89 -18.57
N GLU A 40 -7.06 -1.34 -19.81
CA GLU A 40 -7.58 -2.65 -20.26
C GLU A 40 -6.87 -3.81 -19.54
N ALA A 41 -5.57 -3.68 -19.30
CA ALA A 41 -4.81 -4.69 -18.57
C ALA A 41 -5.19 -4.72 -17.09
N VAL A 42 -5.51 -3.56 -16.49
CA VAL A 42 -6.05 -3.46 -15.12
C VAL A 42 -7.44 -4.12 -15.04
N ARG A 43 -8.31 -3.87 -16.03
CA ARG A 43 -9.63 -4.54 -16.11
C ARG A 43 -9.51 -6.06 -16.25
N ALA A 44 -8.51 -6.55 -16.98
CA ALA A 44 -8.28 -7.99 -17.16
C ALA A 44 -7.60 -8.68 -15.98
N ALA A 45 -7.06 -7.92 -15.01
CA ALA A 45 -6.37 -8.49 -13.85
C ALA A 45 -7.35 -8.99 -12.79
N GLU A 46 -6.91 -9.98 -12.02
CA GLU A 46 -7.65 -10.48 -10.84
C GLU A 46 -7.25 -9.75 -9.56
N ARG A 47 -6.07 -9.14 -9.53
CA ARG A 47 -5.56 -8.35 -8.42
C ARG A 47 -4.87 -7.09 -8.94
N ILE A 48 -5.00 -6.01 -8.20
CA ILE A 48 -4.48 -4.71 -8.59
C ILE A 48 -3.54 -4.19 -7.50
N VAL A 49 -2.36 -3.73 -7.91
CA VAL A 49 -1.36 -3.15 -7.03
C VAL A 49 -1.05 -1.75 -7.51
N LEU A 50 -1.13 -0.79 -6.61
CA LEU A 50 -0.81 0.62 -6.87
C LEU A 50 0.39 1.04 -6.02
N PRO A 51 1.61 0.94 -6.51
CA PRO A 51 2.77 1.54 -5.84
C PRO A 51 2.77 3.05 -6.05
N GLY A 52 3.46 3.78 -5.18
CA GLY A 52 3.68 5.21 -5.35
C GLY A 52 4.87 5.68 -4.54
N VAL A 53 5.65 6.60 -5.12
CA VAL A 53 6.74 7.32 -4.44
C VAL A 53 6.69 8.80 -4.84
N GLY A 54 7.23 9.67 -3.99
CA GLY A 54 7.21 11.12 -4.21
C GLY A 54 6.01 11.79 -3.53
N ALA A 55 5.57 12.93 -4.04
CA ALA A 55 4.50 13.70 -3.43
C ALA A 55 3.12 13.16 -3.79
N PHE A 56 2.19 13.28 -2.83
CA PHE A 56 0.80 12.84 -2.98
C PHE A 56 0.13 13.39 -4.24
N ARG A 57 0.26 14.70 -4.46
CA ARG A 57 -0.35 15.40 -5.61
C ARG A 57 0.23 14.91 -6.93
N ASP A 58 1.54 14.71 -6.99
CA ASP A 58 2.21 14.26 -8.23
C ASP A 58 1.75 12.86 -8.61
N CYS A 59 1.64 11.95 -7.63
CA CYS A 59 1.10 10.61 -7.85
C CYS A 59 -0.35 10.65 -8.34
N LYS A 60 -1.19 11.51 -7.74
CA LYS A 60 -2.58 11.68 -8.19
C LYS A 60 -2.67 12.20 -9.63
N GLN A 61 -1.84 13.20 -9.97
CA GLN A 61 -1.77 13.75 -11.33
C GLN A 61 -1.24 12.75 -12.35
N GLY A 62 -0.21 11.98 -11.99
CA GLY A 62 0.32 10.91 -12.84
C GLY A 62 -0.74 9.87 -13.19
N LEU A 63 -1.56 9.47 -12.22
CA LEU A 63 -2.69 8.56 -12.47
C LEU A 63 -3.76 9.20 -13.36
N ALA A 64 -4.11 10.46 -13.12
CA ALA A 64 -5.11 11.18 -13.91
C ALA A 64 -4.65 11.43 -15.35
N ALA A 65 -3.34 11.50 -15.60
CA ALA A 65 -2.77 11.65 -16.94
C ALA A 65 -2.93 10.37 -17.79
N LEU A 66 -3.14 9.22 -17.18
CA LEU A 66 -3.44 7.98 -17.89
C LEU A 66 -4.94 7.90 -18.17
N THR A 67 -5.33 8.24 -19.39
CA THR A 67 -6.74 8.26 -19.82
C THR A 67 -7.45 6.95 -19.49
N GLY A 68 -8.54 7.02 -18.70
CA GLY A 68 -9.35 5.87 -18.31
C GLY A 68 -8.78 5.02 -17.16
N MET A 69 -7.61 5.36 -16.59
CA MET A 69 -7.01 4.58 -15.50
C MET A 69 -7.77 4.74 -14.18
N VAL A 70 -8.11 5.95 -13.81
CA VAL A 70 -8.86 6.22 -12.57
C VAL A 70 -10.24 5.55 -12.62
N GLU A 71 -10.91 5.62 -13.77
CA GLU A 71 -12.19 4.95 -14.02
C GLU A 71 -12.05 3.43 -13.92
N ALA A 72 -11.00 2.85 -14.53
CA ALA A 72 -10.74 1.42 -14.45
C ALA A 72 -10.47 0.96 -13.01
N LEU A 73 -9.69 1.72 -12.24
CA LEU A 73 -9.46 1.43 -10.83
C LEU A 73 -10.78 1.49 -10.04
N LYS A 74 -11.59 2.52 -10.22
CA LYS A 74 -12.88 2.65 -9.54
C LYS A 74 -13.84 1.50 -9.90
N GLU A 75 -13.94 1.18 -11.19
CA GLU A 75 -14.81 0.10 -11.68
C GLU A 75 -14.40 -1.25 -11.11
N GLU A 76 -13.10 -1.60 -11.20
CA GLU A 76 -12.62 -2.93 -10.86
C GLU A 76 -12.45 -3.13 -9.35
N VAL A 77 -12.00 -2.09 -8.64
CA VAL A 77 -11.74 -2.18 -7.20
C VAL A 77 -13.03 -1.97 -6.40
N ILE A 78 -13.75 -0.88 -6.64
CA ILE A 78 -14.96 -0.56 -5.86
C ILE A 78 -16.18 -1.26 -6.46
N GLY A 79 -16.34 -1.22 -7.79
CA GLY A 79 -17.52 -1.79 -8.43
C GLY A 79 -17.53 -3.31 -8.44
N ARG A 80 -16.39 -3.97 -8.66
CA ARG A 80 -16.27 -5.43 -8.76
C ARG A 80 -15.63 -6.11 -7.57
N GLY A 81 -15.14 -5.35 -6.60
CA GLY A 81 -14.54 -5.89 -5.37
C GLY A 81 -13.22 -6.64 -5.59
N LYS A 82 -12.45 -6.31 -6.63
CA LYS A 82 -11.15 -6.96 -6.85
C LYS A 82 -10.17 -6.61 -5.73
N PRO A 83 -9.38 -7.57 -5.23
CA PRO A 83 -8.37 -7.31 -4.22
C PRO A 83 -7.39 -6.22 -4.69
N PHE A 84 -7.23 -5.20 -3.87
CA PHE A 84 -6.38 -4.04 -4.14
C PHE A 84 -5.32 -3.87 -3.06
N LEU A 85 -4.09 -3.59 -3.47
CA LEU A 85 -3.00 -3.24 -2.57
C LEU A 85 -2.37 -1.90 -2.96
N GLY A 86 -2.53 -0.88 -2.11
CA GLY A 86 -1.79 0.37 -2.19
C GLY A 86 -0.45 0.27 -1.44
N ILE A 87 0.66 0.74 -2.05
CA ILE A 87 1.99 0.72 -1.42
C ILE A 87 2.50 2.16 -1.27
N CYS A 88 2.85 2.55 -0.07
CA CYS A 88 3.37 3.87 0.32
C CYS A 88 2.42 4.99 -0.14
N VAL A 89 2.78 5.83 -1.10
CA VAL A 89 1.85 6.85 -1.63
C VAL A 89 0.61 6.23 -2.27
N GLY A 90 0.72 5.02 -2.83
CA GLY A 90 -0.44 4.26 -3.32
C GLY A 90 -1.46 3.94 -2.22
N MET A 91 -1.02 3.65 -0.97
CA MET A 91 -1.90 3.55 0.18
C MET A 91 -2.47 4.93 0.56
N GLN A 92 -1.65 5.95 0.55
CA GLN A 92 -2.08 7.31 0.89
C GLN A 92 -3.19 7.81 -0.03
N LEU A 93 -3.11 7.51 -1.33
CA LEU A 93 -4.14 7.88 -2.32
C LEU A 93 -5.50 7.25 -2.02
N MET A 94 -5.59 6.17 -1.24
CA MET A 94 -6.85 5.59 -0.79
C MET A 94 -7.61 6.52 0.17
N GLY A 95 -6.90 7.43 0.86
CA GLY A 95 -7.48 8.40 1.78
C GLY A 95 -8.40 9.41 1.11
N THR A 96 -9.13 10.16 1.93
CA THR A 96 -10.02 11.22 1.45
C THR A 96 -9.23 12.35 0.82
N ARG A 97 -8.15 12.80 1.48
CA ARG A 97 -7.30 13.89 0.99
C ARG A 97 -5.89 13.84 1.56
N GLY A 98 -4.96 14.45 0.84
CA GLY A 98 -3.60 14.72 1.29
C GLY A 98 -3.36 16.19 1.58
N LEU A 99 -2.60 16.48 2.65
CA LEU A 99 -2.29 17.84 3.11
C LEU A 99 -0.83 18.22 2.80
N GLU A 100 -0.17 17.50 1.92
CA GLU A 100 1.19 17.79 1.48
C GLU A 100 1.18 18.95 0.46
N HIS A 101 1.87 20.05 0.80
CA HIS A 101 1.92 21.24 -0.05
C HIS A 101 0.54 21.79 -0.47
N GLY A 102 -0.42 21.76 0.47
CA GLY A 102 -1.80 22.13 0.25
C GLY A 102 -2.73 20.92 0.10
N VAL A 103 -4.02 21.18 0.00
CA VAL A 103 -5.03 20.13 -0.07
C VAL A 103 -5.09 19.53 -1.48
N ALA A 104 -5.07 18.20 -1.55
CA ALA A 104 -5.32 17.44 -2.78
C ALA A 104 -6.24 16.25 -2.47
N GLU A 105 -7.29 16.05 -3.28
CA GLU A 105 -8.25 14.97 -3.11
C GLU A 105 -7.63 13.61 -3.44
N GLY A 106 -7.87 12.61 -2.55
CA GLY A 106 -7.54 11.22 -2.78
C GLY A 106 -8.63 10.47 -3.56
N PHE A 107 -8.72 9.17 -3.32
CA PHE A 107 -9.82 8.35 -3.85
C PHE A 107 -11.04 8.33 -2.92
N GLY A 108 -10.87 8.65 -1.63
CA GLY A 108 -11.93 8.58 -0.64
C GLY A 108 -12.42 7.15 -0.34
N TRP A 109 -11.58 6.13 -0.55
CA TRP A 109 -11.93 4.73 -0.29
C TRP A 109 -11.78 4.36 1.19
N ILE A 110 -10.81 4.98 1.85
CA ILE A 110 -10.61 4.95 3.30
C ILE A 110 -10.86 6.37 3.82
N ASP A 111 -11.81 6.52 4.72
CA ASP A 111 -12.06 7.82 5.32
C ASP A 111 -10.90 8.19 6.25
N GLY A 112 -10.23 9.29 5.91
CA GLY A 112 -9.03 9.73 6.61
C GLY A 112 -8.19 10.67 5.79
N GLU A 113 -7.19 11.27 6.47
CA GLU A 113 -6.33 12.29 5.89
C GLU A 113 -4.87 11.84 5.87
N VAL A 114 -4.19 12.19 4.80
CA VAL A 114 -2.73 12.07 4.72
C VAL A 114 -2.11 13.37 5.22
N ARG A 115 -1.40 13.27 6.35
CA ARG A 115 -0.76 14.41 6.99
C ARG A 115 0.68 14.11 7.39
N ARG A 116 1.45 15.17 7.60
CA ARG A 116 2.84 15.04 8.03
C ARG A 116 2.93 14.32 9.38
N ILE A 117 3.87 13.41 9.50
CA ILE A 117 4.18 12.78 10.80
C ILE A 117 4.92 13.77 11.70
N THR A 118 4.58 13.75 12.98
CA THR A 118 5.17 14.62 14.01
C THR A 118 5.57 13.77 15.21
N PRO A 119 6.78 13.15 15.18
CA PRO A 119 7.27 12.36 16.30
C PRO A 119 7.33 13.21 17.58
N ALA A 120 6.91 12.64 18.71
CA ALA A 120 6.98 13.31 19.99
C ALA A 120 8.42 13.46 20.50
N ASP A 121 9.30 12.53 20.11
CA ASP A 121 10.74 12.61 20.40
C ASP A 121 11.44 13.52 19.37
N PRO A 122 12.02 14.66 19.78
CA PRO A 122 12.71 15.58 18.87
C PRO A 122 14.01 15.02 18.28
N ALA A 123 14.54 13.93 18.81
CA ALA A 123 15.70 13.24 18.23
C ALA A 123 15.33 12.44 16.96
N LEU A 124 14.06 12.10 16.79
CA LEU A 124 13.58 11.40 15.61
C LEU A 124 13.41 12.37 14.43
N LYS A 125 14.06 12.03 13.33
CA LYS A 125 14.04 12.86 12.11
C LYS A 125 12.85 12.51 11.22
N VAL A 126 12.34 13.49 10.50
CA VAL A 126 11.40 13.28 9.39
C VAL A 126 12.17 13.50 8.09
N PRO A 127 12.14 12.52 7.15
CA PRO A 127 11.27 11.34 7.08
C PRO A 127 11.59 10.23 8.09
N HIS A 128 10.58 9.45 8.48
CA HIS A 128 10.76 8.11 9.04
C HIS A 128 11.42 7.24 7.97
N MET A 129 12.70 6.95 8.15
CA MET A 129 13.51 6.20 7.18
C MET A 129 14.25 5.08 7.89
N GLY A 130 13.97 3.85 7.49
CA GLY A 130 14.64 2.67 8.05
C GLY A 130 13.70 1.50 8.32
N TRP A 131 14.22 0.58 9.12
CA TRP A 131 13.55 -0.66 9.49
C TRP A 131 12.82 -0.46 10.82
N ASN A 132 11.57 -0.90 10.87
CA ASN A 132 10.77 -0.83 12.09
C ASN A 132 9.81 -2.03 12.19
N THR A 133 9.37 -2.36 13.40
CA THR A 133 8.44 -3.45 13.66
C THR A 133 7.00 -3.00 13.46
N LEU A 134 6.10 -3.97 13.31
CA LEU A 134 4.66 -3.74 13.20
C LEU A 134 3.97 -4.14 14.50
N ARG A 135 3.09 -3.28 14.99
CA ARG A 135 2.15 -3.60 16.07
C ARG A 135 0.79 -3.91 15.46
N ARG A 136 0.35 -5.16 15.56
CA ARG A 136 -0.97 -5.58 15.07
C ARG A 136 -2.07 -4.95 15.92
N ILE A 137 -3.05 -4.34 15.26
CA ILE A 137 -4.22 -3.72 15.91
C ILE A 137 -5.44 -4.62 15.80
N ARG A 138 -5.60 -5.29 14.64
CA ARG A 138 -6.65 -6.29 14.43
C ARG A 138 -6.16 -7.44 13.58
N GLU A 139 -6.84 -8.56 13.68
CA GLU A 139 -6.57 -9.71 12.82
C GLU A 139 -6.95 -9.41 11.37
N HIS A 140 -6.09 -9.84 10.45
CA HIS A 140 -6.33 -9.73 9.01
C HIS A 140 -5.49 -10.75 8.26
N PRO A 141 -6.03 -11.43 7.21
CA PRO A 141 -5.31 -12.44 6.44
C PRO A 141 -3.98 -11.96 5.84
N LEU A 142 -3.83 -10.66 5.62
CA LEU A 142 -2.56 -10.09 5.14
C LEU A 142 -1.39 -10.34 6.09
N LEU A 143 -1.64 -10.52 7.39
CA LEU A 143 -0.64 -10.74 8.43
C LEU A 143 -0.58 -12.21 8.91
N ASP A 144 -1.26 -13.13 8.25
CA ASP A 144 -1.23 -14.54 8.64
C ASP A 144 0.19 -15.12 8.57
N GLY A 145 0.63 -15.75 9.66
CA GLY A 145 1.97 -16.32 9.78
C GLY A 145 3.11 -15.30 9.89
N ILE A 146 2.83 -14.00 9.94
CA ILE A 146 3.83 -12.94 10.11
C ILE A 146 3.95 -12.59 11.61
N VAL A 147 5.13 -12.80 12.18
CA VAL A 147 5.44 -12.40 13.56
C VAL A 147 5.56 -10.89 13.62
N THR A 148 4.73 -10.27 14.45
CA THR A 148 4.67 -8.82 14.69
C THR A 148 5.04 -8.50 16.16
N GLY A 149 5.16 -7.23 16.52
CA GLY A 149 5.61 -6.79 17.86
C GLY A 149 7.12 -6.63 17.93
N GLU A 150 7.66 -6.41 19.12
CA GLU A 150 9.08 -6.09 19.35
C GLU A 150 10.05 -7.16 18.82
N ALA A 151 9.69 -8.45 18.99
CA ALA A 151 10.45 -9.58 18.48
C ALA A 151 10.09 -9.94 17.01
N GLY A 152 9.27 -9.12 16.38
CA GLY A 152 8.74 -9.37 15.05
C GLY A 152 9.72 -9.06 13.92
N LEU A 153 9.28 -9.42 12.71
CA LEU A 153 9.98 -9.05 11.49
C LEU A 153 9.86 -7.53 11.24
N HIS A 154 10.89 -6.98 10.62
CA HIS A 154 10.97 -5.55 10.35
C HIS A 154 10.47 -5.22 8.93
N ALA A 155 9.75 -4.13 8.81
CA ALA A 155 9.32 -3.51 7.57
C ALA A 155 10.19 -2.28 7.25
N TYR A 156 10.41 -1.99 5.97
CA TYR A 156 11.20 -0.84 5.52
C TYR A 156 10.29 0.35 5.22
N PHE A 157 10.48 1.42 5.98
CA PHE A 157 9.76 2.69 5.85
C PHE A 157 10.64 3.76 5.23
N VAL A 158 10.03 4.64 4.44
CA VAL A 158 10.64 5.89 3.97
C VAL A 158 9.51 6.87 3.61
N HIS A 159 9.06 7.66 4.60
CA HIS A 159 7.95 8.59 4.39
C HIS A 159 7.97 9.75 5.38
N SER A 160 7.50 10.91 4.95
CA SER A 160 7.27 12.11 5.79
C SER A 160 5.80 12.32 6.13
N TYR A 161 4.91 11.69 5.35
CA TYR A 161 3.45 11.76 5.49
C TYR A 161 2.90 10.35 5.69
N ALA A 162 1.78 10.23 6.39
CA ALA A 162 1.07 8.99 6.60
C ALA A 162 -0.44 9.21 6.51
N LEU A 163 -1.18 8.19 6.08
CA LEU A 163 -2.63 8.16 6.16
C LEU A 163 -3.05 7.89 7.61
N PHE A 164 -3.92 8.74 8.15
CA PHE A 164 -4.55 8.56 9.45
C PHE A 164 -6.03 8.28 9.22
N PRO A 165 -6.46 7.00 9.29
CA PRO A 165 -7.85 6.64 9.09
C PRO A 165 -8.71 7.19 10.22
N GLN A 166 -9.92 7.67 9.89
CA GLN A 166 -10.88 8.19 10.85
C GLN A 166 -11.53 7.05 11.64
N HIS A 167 -11.76 5.92 10.99
CA HIS A 167 -12.33 4.74 11.61
C HIS A 167 -11.23 3.77 12.06
N ARG A 168 -11.17 3.50 13.36
CA ARG A 168 -10.20 2.55 13.92
C ARG A 168 -10.34 1.13 13.32
N GLY A 169 -11.53 0.76 12.87
CA GLY A 169 -11.79 -0.50 12.17
C GLY A 169 -11.01 -0.67 10.86
N ASP A 170 -10.62 0.42 10.23
CA ASP A 170 -9.83 0.41 8.99
C ASP A 170 -8.32 0.25 9.25
N LEU A 171 -7.88 0.32 10.52
CA LEU A 171 -6.49 0.17 10.92
C LEU A 171 -6.17 -1.30 11.22
N ILE A 172 -5.24 -1.88 10.46
CA ILE A 172 -4.77 -3.26 10.65
C ILE A 172 -3.52 -3.32 11.53
N ALA A 173 -2.56 -2.46 11.24
CA ALA A 173 -1.30 -2.39 11.99
C ALA A 173 -0.75 -0.97 12.04
N GLU A 174 0.01 -0.71 13.11
CA GLU A 174 0.78 0.51 13.33
C GLU A 174 2.27 0.18 13.48
N THR A 175 3.10 1.19 13.39
CA THR A 175 4.49 1.18 13.84
C THR A 175 4.69 2.32 14.83
N ASP A 176 5.65 2.20 15.74
CA ASP A 176 6.01 3.28 16.64
C ASP A 176 7.16 4.11 16.06
N TYR A 177 6.92 5.40 15.91
CA TYR A 177 7.97 6.36 15.52
C TYR A 177 7.80 7.66 16.32
N GLY A 178 8.07 7.59 17.62
CA GLY A 178 7.76 8.67 18.55
C GLY A 178 6.26 8.92 18.70
N GLY A 179 5.50 7.84 18.60
CA GLY A 179 4.06 7.76 18.58
C GLY A 179 3.53 6.82 17.49
N PRO A 180 2.26 6.45 17.56
CA PRO A 180 1.66 5.48 16.64
C PRO A 180 1.52 6.09 15.22
N ILE A 181 2.10 5.40 14.24
CA ILE A 181 1.98 5.71 12.82
C ILE A 181 1.28 4.56 12.12
N THR A 182 0.30 4.85 11.29
CA THR A 182 -0.39 3.87 10.46
C THR A 182 0.61 3.13 9.57
N ALA A 183 0.70 1.82 9.73
CA ALA A 183 1.55 0.96 8.91
C ALA A 183 0.74 0.18 7.87
N ILE A 184 -0.46 -0.29 8.22
CA ILE A 184 -1.35 -1.03 7.32
C ILE A 184 -2.80 -0.60 7.57
N VAL A 185 -3.50 -0.28 6.50
CA VAL A 185 -4.96 -0.09 6.49
C VAL A 185 -5.65 -1.19 5.71
N GLY A 186 -6.94 -1.41 5.98
CA GLY A 186 -7.76 -2.32 5.18
C GLY A 186 -9.23 -2.20 5.47
N LYS A 187 -10.02 -2.29 4.40
CA LYS A 187 -11.48 -2.26 4.40
C LYS A 187 -11.98 -3.08 3.22
N ASP A 188 -12.87 -4.03 3.48
CA ASP A 188 -13.43 -4.92 2.44
C ASP A 188 -12.32 -5.58 1.59
N ASN A 189 -12.27 -5.33 0.29
CA ASN A 189 -11.27 -5.80 -0.65
C ASN A 189 -10.02 -4.88 -0.78
N LEU A 190 -9.93 -3.86 0.06
CA LEU A 190 -8.87 -2.85 0.03
C LEU A 190 -7.85 -3.13 1.13
N VAL A 191 -6.57 -3.14 0.80
CA VAL A 191 -5.48 -3.08 1.76
C VAL A 191 -4.41 -2.09 1.29
N GLY A 192 -3.68 -1.52 2.23
CA GLY A 192 -2.57 -0.62 1.92
C GLY A 192 -1.47 -0.72 2.97
N THR A 193 -0.21 -0.56 2.54
CA THR A 193 0.97 -0.53 3.40
C THR A 193 1.69 0.81 3.28
N GLN A 194 2.06 1.43 4.41
CA GLN A 194 2.92 2.62 4.40
C GLN A 194 4.37 2.28 4.09
N PHE A 195 4.80 1.10 4.49
CA PHE A 195 6.12 0.56 4.17
C PHE A 195 6.13 -0.07 2.78
N HIS A 196 7.33 -0.36 2.30
CA HIS A 196 7.60 -0.99 1.02
C HIS A 196 7.76 -2.51 1.19
N PRO A 197 6.74 -3.35 0.92
CA PRO A 197 6.87 -4.80 1.05
C PRO A 197 7.95 -5.35 0.12
N GLU A 198 8.14 -4.77 -1.07
CA GLU A 198 9.18 -5.16 -2.03
C GLU A 198 10.62 -4.93 -1.51
N LYS A 199 10.77 -4.13 -0.42
CA LYS A 199 12.04 -3.87 0.26
C LYS A 199 12.11 -4.51 1.65
N SER A 200 11.02 -5.13 2.14
CA SER A 200 10.89 -5.61 3.51
C SER A 200 11.26 -7.09 3.69
N GLN A 201 12.11 -7.62 2.82
CA GLN A 201 12.71 -8.97 2.94
C GLN A 201 11.65 -10.05 3.24
N LYS A 202 11.87 -10.87 4.31
CA LYS A 202 10.96 -11.98 4.68
C LYS A 202 9.54 -11.50 4.99
N LEU A 203 9.38 -10.39 5.74
CA LEU A 203 8.07 -9.80 6.03
C LEU A 203 7.34 -9.45 4.73
N GLY A 204 8.01 -8.76 3.84
CA GLY A 204 7.43 -8.30 2.59
C GLY A 204 7.02 -9.46 1.68
N LEU A 205 7.85 -10.49 1.53
CA LEU A 205 7.52 -11.66 0.73
C LEU A 205 6.31 -12.44 1.30
N ALA A 206 6.26 -12.61 2.63
CA ALA A 206 5.13 -13.26 3.30
C ALA A 206 3.85 -12.46 3.12
N LEU A 207 3.89 -11.13 3.29
CA LEU A 207 2.75 -10.23 3.09
C LEU A 207 2.25 -10.28 1.64
N ILE A 208 3.15 -10.24 0.66
CA ILE A 208 2.78 -10.35 -0.76
C ILE A 208 2.14 -11.72 -1.03
N ALA A 209 2.70 -12.82 -0.52
CA ALA A 209 2.12 -14.15 -0.67
C ALA A 209 0.72 -14.23 -0.05
N ASN A 210 0.51 -13.62 1.12
CA ASN A 210 -0.80 -13.54 1.75
C ASN A 210 -1.78 -12.72 0.90
N PHE A 211 -1.37 -11.55 0.37
CA PHE A 211 -2.18 -10.77 -0.56
C PHE A 211 -2.57 -11.58 -1.81
N LEU A 212 -1.65 -12.35 -2.37
CA LEU A 212 -1.92 -13.20 -3.53
C LEU A 212 -2.93 -14.33 -3.24
N ARG A 213 -3.02 -14.80 -2.00
CA ARG A 213 -3.99 -15.82 -1.57
C ARG A 213 -5.31 -15.23 -1.07
N TRP A 214 -5.27 -13.99 -0.62
CA TRP A 214 -6.41 -13.33 0.02
C TRP A 214 -7.63 -13.27 -0.92
N ARG A 215 -8.77 -13.64 -0.38
CA ARG A 215 -10.09 -13.55 -1.01
C ARG A 215 -10.99 -12.78 -0.06
N PRO A 216 -11.18 -11.47 -0.27
CA PRO A 216 -12.04 -10.63 0.55
C PRO A 216 -13.50 -11.00 0.44
#